data_b723b1b10d4390f71baeb54332588028
#
_entry.id   b723b1b10d4390f71baeb54332588028
#
_cell.length_a   1.000
_cell.length_b   1.000
_cell.length_c   1.000
_cell.angle_alpha   90.00
_cell.angle_beta   90.00
_cell.angle_gamma   90.00
#
_symmetry.space_group_name_H-M   'P 1'
#
loop_
_entity.id
_entity.type
_entity.pdbx_description
1 polymer ?
#
loop_
_entity_poly.entity_id
_entity_poly.type
_entity_poly.pdbx_seq_one_letter_code
_entity_poly.pdbx_strand_id
1 'polypeptide(L)'
;MLQIEDASIAYGNDVLFSNFNLQLKRGEIASISGSSGCGKTSLLNAILGFTPLKEGRITVNDIVSDKNSIDLIRKQIAWIPQELALPLEWVKDMVQLPFSLKANRATPLFSERQLFNCFEELGLERELYYKRVNEISGGQRQRMMIAVASMTNKPLIIVDEPTSALDSGSTERVLAFLRHQT
;
A
#
# COMPACT_ATOMS: atom_id res chain seq x y z
N MET A 1 -6.16 -15.47 1.57
CA MET A 1 -5.10 -14.53 1.28
C MET A 1 -4.79 -13.61 2.45
N LEU A 2 -5.67 -12.68 2.88
CA LEU A 2 -5.58 -11.97 4.17
C LEU A 2 -6.76 -12.38 5.03
N GLN A 3 -6.50 -12.77 6.27
CA GLN A 3 -7.51 -13.12 7.24
C GLN A 3 -7.19 -12.42 8.56
N ILE A 4 -8.17 -11.75 9.12
CA ILE A 4 -8.11 -11.07 10.41
C ILE A 4 -9.25 -11.65 11.23
N GLU A 5 -8.95 -12.17 12.41
CA GLU A 5 -9.91 -12.86 13.26
C GLU A 5 -9.86 -12.25 14.67
N ASP A 6 -11.02 -11.77 15.12
CA ASP A 6 -11.27 -11.20 16.44
C ASP A 6 -10.23 -10.17 16.89
N ALA A 7 -9.69 -9.40 15.90
CA ALA A 7 -8.62 -8.46 16.16
C ALA A 7 -9.09 -7.28 17.00
N SER A 8 -8.31 -6.97 18.04
CA SER A 8 -8.53 -5.82 18.92
C SER A 8 -7.23 -5.04 19.05
N ILE A 9 -7.32 -3.71 18.98
CA ILE A 9 -6.20 -2.79 19.21
C ILE A 9 -6.57 -1.79 20.30
N ALA A 10 -5.67 -1.59 21.23
CA ALA A 10 -5.79 -0.61 22.29
C ALA A 10 -4.44 0.05 22.59
N TYR A 11 -4.47 1.32 22.99
CA TYR A 11 -3.33 2.06 23.53
C TYR A 11 -3.62 2.41 24.98
N GLY A 12 -2.92 1.73 25.91
CA GLY A 12 -3.24 1.82 27.32
C GLY A 12 -4.68 1.33 27.58
N ASN A 13 -5.52 2.21 28.14
CA ASN A 13 -6.95 1.93 28.40
C ASN A 13 -7.88 2.26 27.23
N ASP A 14 -7.38 2.94 26.20
CA ASP A 14 -8.20 3.40 25.06
C ASP A 14 -8.28 2.31 24.01
N VAL A 15 -9.43 1.68 23.88
CA VAL A 15 -9.71 0.67 22.85
C VAL A 15 -10.11 1.39 21.57
N LEU A 16 -9.31 1.23 20.50
CA LEU A 16 -9.62 1.79 19.19
C LEU A 16 -10.73 0.99 18.49
N PHE A 17 -10.60 -0.32 18.51
CA PHE A 17 -11.63 -1.25 18.05
C PHE A 17 -11.42 -2.63 18.68
N SER A 18 -12.48 -3.43 18.67
CA SER A 18 -12.47 -4.81 19.18
C SER A 18 -13.26 -5.72 18.24
N ASN A 19 -12.92 -7.01 18.28
CA ASN A 19 -13.59 -8.08 17.52
C ASN A 19 -13.70 -7.76 15.99
N PHE A 20 -12.66 -7.15 15.43
CA PHE A 20 -12.63 -6.87 13.99
C PHE A 20 -12.31 -8.14 13.23
N ASN A 21 -13.15 -8.46 12.25
CA ASN A 21 -13.01 -9.62 11.39
C ASN A 21 -12.99 -9.18 9.93
N LEU A 22 -12.05 -9.70 9.15
CA LEU A 22 -11.94 -9.47 7.71
C LEU A 22 -11.37 -10.71 7.03
N GLN A 23 -11.99 -11.13 5.96
CA GLN A 23 -11.44 -12.12 5.05
C GLN A 23 -11.37 -11.52 3.64
N LEU A 24 -10.17 -11.51 3.06
CA LEU A 24 -9.90 -11.03 1.70
C LEU A 24 -9.26 -12.16 0.90
N LYS A 25 -9.89 -12.56 -0.19
CA LYS A 25 -9.39 -13.56 -1.12
C LYS A 25 -8.50 -12.92 -2.18
N ARG A 26 -7.82 -13.73 -2.96
CA ARG A 26 -7.06 -13.25 -4.11
C ARG A 26 -8.01 -12.68 -5.16
N GLY A 27 -7.66 -11.54 -5.73
CA GLY A 27 -8.50 -10.83 -6.68
C GLY A 27 -9.62 -10.00 -6.04
N GLU A 28 -9.69 -9.86 -4.73
CA GLU A 28 -10.67 -9.01 -4.05
C GLU A 28 -10.06 -7.70 -3.59
N ILE A 29 -10.88 -6.66 -3.55
CA ILE A 29 -10.55 -5.35 -2.99
C ILE A 29 -11.43 -5.12 -1.77
N ALA A 30 -10.81 -4.75 -0.64
CA ALA A 30 -11.51 -4.28 0.55
C ALA A 30 -11.23 -2.79 0.77
N SER A 31 -12.28 -2.05 1.09
CA SER A 31 -12.18 -0.66 1.55
C SER A 31 -12.60 -0.58 3.00
N ILE A 32 -11.73 0.00 3.83
CA ILE A 32 -11.99 0.22 5.25
C ILE A 32 -12.27 1.71 5.44
N SER A 33 -13.51 2.03 5.78
CA SER A 33 -13.97 3.41 6.03
C SER A 33 -14.34 3.61 7.49
N GLY A 34 -14.26 4.84 7.95
CA GLY A 34 -14.59 5.23 9.32
C GLY A 34 -14.11 6.64 9.62
N SER A 35 -14.57 7.21 10.74
CA SER A 35 -14.18 8.55 11.21
C SER A 35 -12.67 8.67 11.41
N SER A 36 -12.16 9.90 11.42
CA SER A 36 -10.75 10.15 11.80
C SER A 36 -10.51 9.63 13.22
N GLY A 37 -9.36 8.98 13.42
CA GLY A 37 -8.98 8.43 14.72
C GLY A 37 -9.59 7.06 15.09
N CYS A 38 -10.49 6.48 14.29
CA CYS A 38 -11.11 5.19 14.60
C CYS A 38 -10.18 3.96 14.45
N GLY A 39 -8.88 4.17 14.13
CA GLY A 39 -7.90 3.09 14.09
C GLY A 39 -7.60 2.48 12.72
N LYS A 40 -8.02 3.09 11.59
CA LYS A 40 -7.73 2.59 10.23
C LYS A 40 -6.23 2.37 10.00
N THR A 41 -5.43 3.41 10.20
CA THR A 41 -3.97 3.34 10.06
C THR A 41 -3.36 2.37 11.08
N SER A 42 -3.92 2.27 12.30
CA SER A 42 -3.46 1.30 13.30
C SER A 42 -3.70 -0.14 12.86
N LEU A 43 -4.83 -0.41 12.19
CA LEU A 43 -5.11 -1.73 11.62
C LEU A 43 -4.13 -2.06 10.49
N LEU A 44 -3.87 -1.12 9.56
CA LEU A 44 -2.87 -1.32 8.50
C LEU A 44 -1.48 -1.56 9.11
N ASN A 45 -1.11 -0.81 10.14
CA ASN A 45 0.14 -1.01 10.87
C ASN A 45 0.18 -2.37 11.59
N ALA A 46 -0.95 -2.89 12.07
CA ALA A 46 -1.00 -4.23 12.65
C ALA A 46 -0.78 -5.33 11.60
N ILE A 47 -1.34 -5.19 10.40
CA ILE A 47 -1.08 -6.11 9.28
C ILE A 47 0.42 -6.11 8.93
N LEU A 48 1.06 -4.94 8.98
CA LEU A 48 2.49 -4.78 8.73
C LEU A 48 3.37 -5.14 9.94
N GLY A 49 2.77 -5.47 11.09
CA GLY A 49 3.47 -5.83 12.33
C GLY A 49 4.17 -4.65 13.02
N PHE A 50 3.76 -3.42 12.76
CA PHE A 50 4.24 -2.22 13.47
C PHE A 50 3.45 -1.93 14.75
N THR A 51 2.18 -2.37 14.78
CA THR A 51 1.31 -2.26 15.95
C THR A 51 0.91 -3.66 16.41
N PRO A 52 1.15 -4.05 17.66
CA PRO A 52 0.71 -5.35 18.17
C PRO A 52 -0.82 -5.37 18.31
N LEU A 53 -1.43 -6.52 18.07
CA LEU A 53 -2.80 -6.77 18.49
C LEU A 53 -2.85 -6.97 20.00
N LYS A 54 -3.93 -6.50 20.63
CA LYS A 54 -4.28 -6.85 22.01
C LYS A 54 -4.86 -8.27 22.09
N GLU A 55 -5.72 -8.59 21.10
CA GLU A 55 -6.40 -9.88 20.95
C GLU A 55 -6.58 -10.20 19.47
N GLY A 56 -6.84 -11.46 19.16
CA GLY A 56 -7.07 -11.94 17.81
C GLY A 56 -5.78 -12.28 17.06
N ARG A 57 -5.91 -12.49 15.75
CA ARG A 57 -4.77 -12.85 14.89
C ARG A 57 -4.92 -12.30 13.47
N ILE A 58 -3.79 -12.14 12.81
CA ILE A 58 -3.69 -11.78 11.39
C ILE A 58 -2.92 -12.89 10.68
N THR A 59 -3.45 -13.34 9.55
CA THR A 59 -2.82 -14.35 8.69
C THR A 59 -2.74 -13.82 7.26
N VAL A 60 -1.56 -13.91 6.64
CA VAL A 60 -1.33 -13.52 5.24
C VAL A 60 -0.78 -14.74 4.50
N ASN A 61 -1.48 -15.21 3.47
CA ASN A 61 -1.12 -16.41 2.69
C ASN A 61 -0.74 -17.59 3.60
N ASP A 62 -1.62 -17.92 4.53
CA ASP A 62 -1.49 -19.01 5.50
C ASP A 62 -0.32 -18.87 6.50
N ILE A 63 0.33 -17.69 6.52
CA ILE A 63 1.37 -17.35 7.49
C ILE A 63 0.76 -16.48 8.59
N VAL A 64 0.73 -16.99 9.81
CA VAL A 64 0.28 -16.23 10.99
C VAL A 64 1.32 -15.14 11.31
N SER A 65 0.84 -13.93 11.56
CA SER A 65 1.69 -12.78 11.88
C SER A 65 2.21 -12.89 13.32
N ASP A 66 3.51 -13.10 13.45
CA ASP A 66 4.25 -13.09 14.72
C ASP A 66 5.65 -12.51 14.52
N LYS A 67 6.45 -12.48 15.60
CA LYS A 67 7.81 -11.92 15.59
C LYS A 67 8.77 -12.66 14.64
N ASN A 68 8.52 -13.94 14.33
CA ASN A 68 9.39 -14.77 13.52
C ASN A 68 8.97 -14.73 12.03
N SER A 69 7.69 -14.51 11.77
CA SER A 69 7.08 -14.59 10.43
C SER A 69 6.88 -13.22 9.77
N ILE A 70 6.90 -12.13 10.54
CA ILE A 70 6.53 -10.80 10.03
C ILE A 70 7.37 -10.33 8.84
N ASP A 71 8.66 -10.67 8.79
CA ASP A 71 9.52 -10.30 7.67
C ASP A 71 9.14 -11.06 6.38
N LEU A 72 8.64 -12.29 6.50
CA LEU A 72 8.10 -13.06 5.37
C LEU A 72 6.79 -12.43 4.87
N ILE A 73 5.94 -11.97 5.79
CA ILE A 73 4.69 -11.28 5.47
C ILE A 73 4.98 -9.97 4.75
N ARG A 74 5.87 -9.11 5.28
CA ARG A 74 6.24 -7.83 4.67
C ARG A 74 6.77 -7.97 3.24
N LYS A 75 7.50 -9.05 2.94
CA LYS A 75 7.96 -9.33 1.58
C LYS A 75 6.82 -9.58 0.59
N GLN A 76 5.63 -9.94 1.06
CA GLN A 76 4.45 -10.20 0.26
C GLN A 76 3.55 -8.98 0.11
N ILE A 77 3.86 -7.86 0.76
CA ILE A 77 3.04 -6.66 0.80
C ILE A 77 3.75 -5.52 0.06
N ALA A 78 3.04 -4.87 -0.86
CA ALA A 78 3.37 -3.54 -1.33
C ALA A 78 2.58 -2.53 -0.50
N TRP A 79 3.26 -1.71 0.28
CA TRP A 79 2.62 -0.74 1.15
C TRP A 79 2.86 0.68 0.66
N ILE A 80 1.78 1.45 0.55
CA ILE A 80 1.79 2.87 0.21
C ILE A 80 1.22 3.63 1.41
N PRO A 81 2.05 4.31 2.20
CA PRO A 81 1.58 5.13 3.31
C PRO A 81 0.90 6.41 2.82
N GLN A 82 0.12 7.04 3.68
CA GLN A 82 -0.53 8.33 3.41
C GLN A 82 0.50 9.42 3.06
N GLU A 83 1.59 9.50 3.83
CA GLU A 83 2.69 10.43 3.58
C GLU A 83 3.94 9.68 3.12
N LEU A 84 4.44 10.06 1.96
CA LEU A 84 5.69 9.56 1.38
C LEU A 84 6.77 10.61 1.54
N ALA A 85 7.49 10.56 2.66
CA ALA A 85 8.69 11.35 2.90
C ALA A 85 9.94 10.55 2.50
N LEU A 86 10.22 10.45 1.21
CA LEU A 86 11.45 9.84 0.71
C LEU A 86 12.49 10.95 0.50
N PRO A 87 13.71 10.82 1.04
CA PRO A 87 14.79 11.80 0.85
C PRO A 87 15.44 11.64 -0.53
N LEU A 88 14.62 11.68 -1.58
CA LEU A 88 15.03 11.52 -2.97
C LEU A 88 14.77 12.81 -3.74
N GLU A 89 15.70 13.19 -4.60
CA GLU A 89 15.62 14.42 -5.37
C GLU A 89 14.81 14.22 -6.66
N TRP A 90 14.96 13.07 -7.33
CA TRP A 90 14.39 12.81 -8.64
C TRP A 90 13.29 11.77 -8.60
N VAL A 91 12.24 11.98 -9.40
CA VAL A 91 11.13 11.03 -9.55
C VAL A 91 11.61 9.67 -10.06
N LYS A 92 12.52 9.64 -11.02
CA LYS A 92 13.10 8.39 -11.53
C LYS A 92 13.71 7.53 -10.41
N ASP A 93 14.41 8.15 -9.46
CA ASP A 93 15.03 7.43 -8.35
C ASP A 93 13.96 6.94 -7.36
N MET A 94 12.92 7.75 -7.14
CA MET A 94 11.79 7.40 -6.28
C MET A 94 11.04 6.15 -6.80
N VAL A 95 10.74 6.09 -8.09
CA VAL A 95 9.97 4.97 -8.67
C VAL A 95 10.81 3.70 -8.85
N GLN A 96 12.14 3.84 -8.98
CA GLN A 96 13.06 2.70 -9.11
C GLN A 96 13.48 2.11 -7.75
N LEU A 97 13.42 2.89 -6.68
CA LEU A 97 13.87 2.47 -5.35
C LEU A 97 13.34 1.11 -4.90
N PRO A 98 12.02 0.80 -5.00
CA PRO A 98 11.52 -0.51 -4.57
C PRO A 98 12.18 -1.69 -5.25
N PHE A 99 12.58 -1.55 -6.51
CA PHE A 99 13.21 -2.62 -7.31
C PHE A 99 14.69 -2.84 -6.96
N SER A 100 15.35 -1.85 -6.38
CA SER A 100 16.73 -1.93 -5.91
C SER A 100 16.90 -2.56 -4.53
N LEU A 101 15.80 -2.67 -3.77
CA LEU A 101 15.83 -3.18 -2.40
C LEU A 101 16.13 -4.69 -2.36
N LYS A 102 17.02 -5.10 -1.47
CA LYS A 102 17.34 -6.54 -1.24
C LYS A 102 16.10 -7.38 -0.90
N ALA A 103 15.14 -6.79 -0.16
CA ALA A 103 13.90 -7.45 0.19
C ALA A 103 13.00 -7.78 -1.02
N ASN A 104 13.22 -7.09 -2.13
CA ASN A 104 12.43 -7.21 -3.36
C ASN A 104 13.16 -7.94 -4.50
N ARG A 105 14.21 -8.71 -4.21
CA ARG A 105 14.98 -9.45 -5.25
C ARG A 105 14.15 -10.43 -6.07
N ALA A 106 13.03 -10.89 -5.54
CA ALA A 106 12.11 -11.79 -6.23
C ALA A 106 11.05 -11.05 -7.07
N THR A 107 11.02 -9.70 -7.02
CA THR A 107 10.13 -8.92 -7.88
C THR A 107 10.69 -8.84 -9.30
N PRO A 108 9.83 -8.61 -10.31
CA PRO A 108 10.29 -8.31 -11.67
C PRO A 108 11.32 -7.17 -11.68
N LEU A 109 12.18 -7.15 -12.67
CA LEU A 109 13.07 -6.01 -12.89
C LEU A 109 12.25 -4.77 -13.26
N PHE A 110 12.74 -3.59 -12.86
CA PHE A 110 12.12 -2.33 -13.25
C PHE A 110 12.05 -2.19 -14.77
N SER A 111 10.90 -1.81 -15.28
CA SER A 111 10.65 -1.55 -16.68
C SER A 111 10.03 -0.17 -16.86
N GLU A 112 10.78 0.75 -17.47
CA GLU A 112 10.30 2.09 -17.80
C GLU A 112 9.08 2.05 -18.73
N ARG A 113 9.07 1.12 -19.70
CA ARG A 113 7.91 0.90 -20.58
C ARG A 113 6.65 0.52 -19.80
N GLN A 114 6.77 -0.39 -18.85
CA GLN A 114 5.64 -0.79 -18.02
C GLN A 114 5.16 0.36 -17.13
N LEU A 115 6.09 1.12 -16.55
CA LEU A 115 5.76 2.31 -15.77
C LEU A 115 4.95 3.32 -16.59
N PHE A 116 5.37 3.61 -17.83
CA PHE A 116 4.66 4.56 -18.69
C PHE A 116 3.28 4.07 -19.11
N ASN A 117 3.07 2.76 -19.28
CA ASN A 117 1.74 2.20 -19.48
C ASN A 117 0.84 2.45 -18.26
N CYS A 118 1.36 2.18 -17.05
CA CYS A 118 0.63 2.49 -15.82
C CYS A 118 0.36 4.01 -15.66
N PHE A 119 1.31 4.86 -16.07
CA PHE A 119 1.12 6.31 -16.04
C PHE A 119 -0.05 6.73 -16.93
N GLU A 120 -0.15 6.19 -18.13
CA GLU A 120 -1.25 6.47 -19.08
C GLU A 120 -2.61 6.09 -18.47
N GLU A 121 -2.73 4.89 -17.90
CA GLU A 121 -3.97 4.46 -17.23
C GLU A 121 -4.33 5.36 -16.04
N LEU A 122 -3.33 5.83 -15.28
CA LEU A 122 -3.51 6.70 -14.12
C LEU A 122 -3.60 8.20 -14.47
N GLY A 123 -3.55 8.56 -15.75
CA GLY A 123 -3.61 9.95 -16.22
C GLY A 123 -2.40 10.77 -15.77
N LEU A 124 -1.21 10.17 -15.86
CA LEU A 124 0.08 10.82 -15.59
C LEU A 124 0.87 11.00 -16.88
N GLU A 125 1.50 12.14 -17.03
CA GLU A 125 2.37 12.44 -18.15
C GLU A 125 3.74 11.76 -17.96
N ARG A 126 4.34 11.24 -19.04
CA ARG A 126 5.64 10.56 -19.01
C ARG A 126 6.77 11.46 -18.56
N GLU A 127 6.68 12.76 -18.88
CA GLU A 127 7.63 13.82 -18.54
C GLU A 127 7.84 13.95 -17.02
N LEU A 128 6.84 13.57 -16.22
CA LEU A 128 6.95 13.57 -14.76
C LEU A 128 8.08 12.69 -14.24
N TYR A 129 8.43 11.63 -14.96
CA TYR A 129 9.53 10.72 -14.64
C TYR A 129 10.88 11.45 -14.53
N TYR A 130 11.08 12.49 -15.32
CA TYR A 130 12.32 13.26 -15.40
C TYR A 130 12.32 14.50 -14.50
N LYS A 131 11.25 14.76 -13.76
CA LYS A 131 11.14 15.89 -12.83
C LYS A 131 11.76 15.61 -11.47
N ARG A 132 11.96 16.69 -10.71
CA ARG A 132 12.29 16.58 -9.30
C ARG A 132 11.04 16.25 -8.48
N VAL A 133 11.22 15.59 -7.33
CA VAL A 133 10.11 15.18 -6.46
C VAL A 133 9.32 16.38 -5.91
N ASN A 134 9.97 17.53 -5.74
CA ASN A 134 9.31 18.76 -5.30
C ASN A 134 8.55 19.51 -6.43
N GLU A 135 8.70 19.10 -7.68
CA GLU A 135 7.99 19.67 -8.84
C GLU A 135 6.68 18.92 -9.16
N ILE A 136 6.40 17.83 -8.46
CA ILE A 136 5.17 17.06 -8.67
C ILE A 136 4.20 17.25 -7.50
N SER A 137 2.89 17.23 -7.82
CA SER A 137 1.86 17.34 -6.79
C SER A 137 1.76 16.08 -5.92
N GLY A 138 1.16 16.21 -4.73
CA GLY A 138 0.88 15.08 -3.85
C GLY A 138 0.07 13.98 -4.53
N GLY A 139 -0.97 14.37 -5.29
CA GLY A 139 -1.80 13.44 -6.05
C GLY A 139 -1.06 12.76 -7.22
N GLN A 140 -0.15 13.45 -7.90
CA GLN A 140 0.72 12.83 -8.89
C GLN A 140 1.64 11.81 -8.23
N ARG A 141 2.27 12.15 -7.12
CA ARG A 141 3.14 11.26 -6.35
C ARG A 141 2.40 10.00 -5.89
N GLN A 142 1.20 10.16 -5.35
CA GLN A 142 0.39 9.04 -4.89
C GLN A 142 0.03 8.08 -6.04
N ARG A 143 -0.43 8.60 -7.17
CA ARG A 143 -0.71 7.78 -8.37
C ARG A 143 0.52 7.06 -8.91
N MET A 144 1.69 7.71 -8.91
CA MET A 144 2.97 7.07 -9.29
C MET A 144 3.31 5.92 -8.36
N MET A 145 3.12 6.08 -7.05
CA MET A 145 3.43 5.00 -6.10
C MET A 145 2.46 3.83 -6.22
N ILE A 146 1.21 4.08 -6.61
CA ILE A 146 0.25 3.02 -6.94
C ILE A 146 0.71 2.25 -8.20
N ALA A 147 1.17 2.95 -9.25
CA ALA A 147 1.78 2.32 -10.42
C ALA A 147 2.98 1.45 -10.03
N VAL A 148 3.89 1.99 -9.23
CA VAL A 148 5.09 1.26 -8.76
C VAL A 148 4.71 0.03 -7.94
N ALA A 149 3.75 0.15 -7.02
CA ALA A 149 3.29 -0.97 -6.20
C ALA A 149 2.74 -2.11 -7.06
N SER A 150 1.91 -1.81 -8.09
CA SER A 150 1.38 -2.82 -9.01
C SER A 150 2.50 -3.55 -9.78
N MET A 151 3.52 -2.82 -10.22
CA MET A 151 4.67 -3.39 -10.93
C MET A 151 5.54 -4.32 -10.07
N THR A 152 5.47 -4.23 -8.74
CA THR A 152 6.21 -5.14 -7.85
C THR A 152 5.64 -6.55 -7.83
N ASN A 153 4.46 -6.77 -8.39
CA ASN A 153 3.76 -8.06 -8.43
C ASN A 153 3.64 -8.73 -7.05
N LYS A 154 3.45 -7.92 -6.01
CA LYS A 154 3.23 -8.42 -4.66
C LYS A 154 1.80 -8.97 -4.52
N PRO A 155 1.61 -10.07 -3.78
CA PRO A 155 0.29 -10.66 -3.57
C PRO A 155 -0.73 -9.72 -2.92
N LEU A 156 -0.28 -8.81 -2.07
CA LEU A 156 -1.14 -7.87 -1.35
C LEU A 156 -0.64 -6.44 -1.53
N ILE A 157 -1.52 -5.54 -1.94
CA ILE A 157 -1.27 -4.09 -1.97
C ILE A 157 -2.08 -3.45 -0.85
N ILE A 158 -1.43 -2.71 0.02
CA ILE A 158 -2.06 -1.92 1.09
C ILE A 158 -1.83 -0.46 0.78
N VAL A 159 -2.90 0.34 0.76
CA VAL A 159 -2.83 1.78 0.52
C VAL A 159 -3.57 2.50 1.63
N ASP A 160 -2.87 3.38 2.33
CA ASP A 160 -3.49 4.24 3.35
C ASP A 160 -3.96 5.53 2.68
N GLU A 161 -5.25 5.81 2.77
CA GLU A 161 -5.91 6.97 2.19
C GLU A 161 -5.59 7.23 0.69
N PRO A 162 -5.90 6.27 -0.22
CA PRO A 162 -5.49 6.33 -1.63
C PRO A 162 -6.04 7.54 -2.41
N THR A 163 -7.01 8.24 -1.86
CA THR A 163 -7.76 9.31 -2.56
C THR A 163 -7.75 10.64 -1.84
N SER A 164 -7.11 10.77 -0.68
CA SER A 164 -7.13 11.99 0.15
C SER A 164 -6.53 13.23 -0.55
N ALA A 165 -5.60 13.03 -1.46
CA ALA A 165 -4.94 14.09 -2.23
C ALA A 165 -5.42 14.17 -3.71
N LEU A 166 -6.53 13.48 -4.07
CA LEU A 166 -7.01 13.35 -5.44
C LEU A 166 -8.32 14.09 -5.65
N ASP A 167 -8.49 14.66 -6.86
CA ASP A 167 -9.78 15.07 -7.39
C ASP A 167 -10.65 13.85 -7.76
N SER A 168 -11.94 14.07 -8.03
CA SER A 168 -12.90 12.99 -8.33
C SER A 168 -12.49 12.16 -9.55
N GLY A 169 -12.02 12.80 -10.64
CA GLY A 169 -11.61 12.11 -11.85
C GLY A 169 -10.36 11.25 -11.63
N SER A 170 -9.39 11.73 -10.86
CA SER A 170 -8.20 10.97 -10.46
C SER A 170 -8.54 9.81 -9.54
N THR A 171 -9.52 9.99 -8.64
CA THR A 171 -10.02 8.94 -7.77
C THR A 171 -10.63 7.79 -8.57
N GLU A 172 -11.49 8.09 -9.54
CA GLU A 172 -12.09 7.07 -10.42
C GLU A 172 -11.04 6.28 -11.20
N ARG A 173 -10.02 6.96 -11.76
CA ARG A 173 -8.91 6.31 -12.48
C ARG A 173 -8.13 5.36 -11.58
N VAL A 174 -7.80 5.78 -10.35
CA VAL A 174 -7.10 4.93 -9.38
C VAL A 174 -7.92 3.70 -9.04
N LEU A 175 -9.22 3.85 -8.78
CA LEU A 175 -10.09 2.72 -8.47
C LEU A 175 -10.24 1.76 -9.67
N ALA A 176 -10.37 2.30 -10.89
CA ALA A 176 -10.42 1.50 -12.11
C ALA A 176 -9.10 0.74 -12.31
N PHE A 177 -7.96 1.43 -12.17
CA PHE A 177 -6.64 0.82 -12.28
C PHE A 177 -6.45 -0.33 -11.27
N LEU A 178 -6.76 -0.12 -10.00
CA LEU A 178 -6.64 -1.16 -8.97
C LEU A 178 -7.53 -2.37 -9.26
N ARG A 179 -8.73 -2.16 -9.82
CA ARG A 179 -9.61 -3.27 -10.23
C ARG A 179 -9.05 -4.09 -11.40
N HIS A 180 -8.29 -3.46 -12.31
CA HIS A 180 -7.63 -4.18 -13.41
C HIS A 180 -6.42 -5.00 -12.93
N GLN A 181 -5.86 -4.69 -11.76
CA GLN A 181 -4.71 -5.43 -11.19
C GLN A 181 -5.12 -6.67 -10.39
N THR A 182 -6.40 -6.85 -10.11
CA THR A 182 -6.97 -8.00 -9.41
C THR A 182 -7.46 -9.05 -10.41
#